data_06e21b66fda345e8a9d32df3183c98b5
#
_entry.id   06e21b66fda345e8a9d32df3183c98b5
#
_cell.length_a   1.000
_cell.length_b   1.000
_cell.length_c   1.000
_cell.angle_alpha   90.00
_cell.angle_beta   90.00
_cell.angle_gamma   90.00
#
_symmetry.space_group_name_H-M   'P 1'
#
loop_
_entity.id
_entity.type
_entity.pdbx_description
1 polymer ?
#
loop_
_entity_poly.entity_id
_entity_poly.type
_entity_poly.pdbx_seq_one_letter_code
_entity_poly.pdbx_strand_id
1 'polypeptide(L)'
;LTRKYEKLLVLDIDNTVFDWVSYYVACLNELFSKVEDITGVPVAQQALESKKVFEEQGSIEYPFLIQELPSIAAHYQGDIDRMLSEAVEPGRLAFKDMAQKHLTAYDGVLETFKTIKDRWPHFPIIALTDAPRYVAMWKLNKLGILHYFDALYGLSDPRIPTDPESKKVKVAPEILYKHLQQSAFDFKGIVRTLPEDYEKPGTRGLKTVLMDHDMEGHFDHVLWVGDNLRKDVGLGRSLGVRTAWARYGTQIEPEIKDALLQFSPELNVHKNVSLDPKSDASPEPDVILDSFSELVAAIDKLI
;
A
#
# COMPACT_ATOMS: atom_id res chain seq x y z
N LEU A 1 -12.58 28.12 -19.54
CA LEU A 1 -12.83 27.33 -18.31
C LEU A 1 -11.73 27.68 -17.32
N THR A 2 -12.08 28.23 -16.17
CA THR A 2 -11.11 28.46 -15.09
C THR A 2 -10.72 27.11 -14.49
N ARG A 3 -9.43 26.81 -14.48
CA ARG A 3 -8.83 25.60 -13.91
C ARG A 3 -9.20 25.49 -12.43
N LYS A 4 -9.56 24.29 -11.98
CA LYS A 4 -9.97 24.06 -10.57
C LYS A 4 -8.81 24.26 -9.60
N TYR A 5 -7.60 23.84 -9.99
CA TYR A 5 -6.39 23.96 -9.18
C TYR A 5 -5.22 24.51 -10.01
N GLU A 6 -4.39 25.33 -9.40
CA GLU A 6 -3.18 25.85 -10.05
C GLU A 6 -2.02 24.85 -9.99
N LYS A 7 -1.93 24.10 -8.89
CA LYS A 7 -0.88 23.13 -8.58
C LYS A 7 -1.49 21.89 -7.94
N LEU A 8 -0.81 20.76 -8.01
CA LEU A 8 -1.27 19.47 -7.46
C LEU A 8 -0.12 18.68 -6.84
N LEU A 9 -0.30 18.19 -5.62
CA LEU A 9 0.56 17.21 -5.00
C LEU A 9 -0.10 15.82 -5.08
N VAL A 10 0.59 14.86 -5.65
CA VAL A 10 0.17 13.45 -5.67
C VAL A 10 1.20 12.63 -4.91
N LEU A 11 0.75 11.81 -3.98
CA LEU A 11 1.59 10.99 -3.10
C LEU A 11 1.26 9.52 -3.26
N ASP A 12 2.28 8.68 -3.36
CA ASP A 12 2.16 7.28 -2.95
C ASP A 12 2.01 7.18 -1.43
N ILE A 13 1.59 6.04 -0.92
CA ILE A 13 1.32 5.83 0.50
C ILE A 13 2.38 4.95 1.14
N ASP A 14 2.47 3.69 0.69
CA ASP A 14 3.34 2.67 1.28
C ASP A 14 4.81 3.03 1.04
N ASN A 15 5.66 2.94 2.07
CA ASN A 15 7.05 3.41 2.10
C ASN A 15 7.27 4.89 1.73
N THR A 16 6.19 5.65 1.57
CA THR A 16 6.26 7.11 1.30
C THR A 16 5.79 7.90 2.51
N VAL A 17 4.68 7.53 3.16
CA VAL A 17 4.21 8.20 4.38
C VAL A 17 4.42 7.40 5.65
N PHE A 18 4.71 6.11 5.54
CA PHE A 18 5.04 5.20 6.64
C PHE A 18 5.88 4.03 6.15
N ASP A 19 6.60 3.36 7.06
CA ASP A 19 7.38 2.15 6.78
C ASP A 19 6.46 0.94 6.63
N TRP A 20 6.08 0.66 5.37
CA TRP A 20 5.22 -0.47 5.04
C TRP A 20 5.93 -1.82 5.29
N VAL A 21 7.24 -1.90 5.03
CA VAL A 21 7.96 -3.18 5.11
C VAL A 21 8.04 -3.66 6.56
N SER A 22 8.50 -2.81 7.47
CA SER A 22 8.60 -3.17 8.90
C SER A 22 7.23 -3.48 9.49
N TYR A 23 6.23 -2.66 9.16
CA TYR A 23 4.84 -2.87 9.55
C TYR A 23 4.33 -4.24 9.08
N TYR A 24 4.50 -4.56 7.78
CA TYR A 24 3.94 -5.77 7.18
C TYR A 24 4.64 -7.03 7.68
N VAL A 25 5.96 -7.02 7.81
CA VAL A 25 6.74 -8.12 8.38
C VAL A 25 6.31 -8.42 9.82
N ALA A 26 6.13 -7.39 10.65
CA ALA A 26 5.64 -7.58 12.01
C ALA A 26 4.26 -8.25 12.04
N CYS A 27 3.36 -7.81 11.14
CA CYS A 27 2.01 -8.38 11.03
C CYS A 27 2.02 -9.84 10.57
N LEU A 28 2.85 -10.19 9.57
CA LEU A 28 2.97 -11.57 9.09
C LEU A 28 3.57 -12.49 10.16
N ASN A 29 4.59 -12.05 10.86
CA ASN A 29 5.18 -12.82 11.96
C ASN A 29 4.13 -13.16 13.02
N GLU A 30 3.33 -12.20 13.44
CA GLU A 30 2.29 -12.41 14.44
C GLU A 30 1.17 -13.33 13.92
N LEU A 31 0.77 -13.14 12.65
CA LEU A 31 -0.20 -14.00 11.96
C LEU A 31 0.26 -15.48 12.00
N PHE A 32 1.48 -15.75 11.54
CA PHE A 32 2.01 -17.10 11.46
C PHE A 32 2.27 -17.71 12.85
N SER A 33 2.77 -16.94 13.80
CA SER A 33 2.93 -17.39 15.19
C SER A 33 1.58 -17.78 15.78
N LYS A 34 0.53 -16.99 15.56
CA LYS A 34 -0.80 -17.31 16.05
C LYS A 34 -1.35 -18.60 15.43
N VAL A 35 -1.13 -18.80 14.13
CA VAL A 35 -1.55 -20.02 13.43
C VAL A 35 -0.73 -21.23 13.89
N GLU A 36 0.57 -21.09 14.15
CA GLU A 36 1.41 -22.15 14.76
C GLU A 36 0.89 -22.56 16.12
N ASP A 37 0.58 -21.60 17.01
CA ASP A 37 0.02 -21.86 18.34
C ASP A 37 -1.26 -22.72 18.29
N ILE A 38 -2.07 -22.54 17.25
CA ILE A 38 -3.35 -23.22 17.09
C ILE A 38 -3.20 -24.59 16.42
N THR A 39 -2.40 -24.66 15.36
CA THR A 39 -2.34 -25.83 14.47
C THR A 39 -1.12 -26.71 14.72
N GLY A 40 -0.08 -26.18 15.37
CA GLY A 40 1.22 -26.81 15.48
C GLY A 40 2.04 -26.81 14.19
N VAL A 41 1.56 -26.16 13.12
CA VAL A 41 2.32 -26.01 11.86
C VAL A 41 3.39 -24.93 12.05
N PRO A 42 4.69 -25.26 11.94
CA PRO A 42 5.76 -24.31 12.23
C PRO A 42 5.72 -23.06 11.33
N VAL A 43 6.04 -21.89 11.89
CA VAL A 43 6.17 -20.63 11.14
C VAL A 43 7.05 -20.79 9.89
N ALA A 44 8.17 -21.51 10.00
CA ALA A 44 9.08 -21.75 8.88
C ALA A 44 8.41 -22.50 7.71
N GLN A 45 7.52 -23.44 8.00
CA GLN A 45 6.75 -24.14 6.98
C GLN A 45 5.69 -23.23 6.36
N GLN A 46 4.95 -22.49 7.19
CA GLN A 46 3.97 -21.51 6.72
C GLN A 46 4.64 -20.46 5.80
N ALA A 47 5.82 -19.95 6.18
CA ALA A 47 6.60 -19.00 5.39
C ALA A 47 7.06 -19.59 4.05
N LEU A 48 7.48 -20.84 4.00
CA LEU A 48 7.85 -21.50 2.75
C LEU A 48 6.64 -21.67 1.82
N GLU A 49 5.50 -22.05 2.35
CA GLU A 49 4.27 -22.23 1.58
C GLU A 49 3.70 -20.89 1.10
N SER A 50 3.81 -19.82 1.92
CA SER A 50 3.34 -18.49 1.56
C SER A 50 4.05 -17.92 0.32
N LYS A 51 5.33 -18.24 0.11
CA LYS A 51 6.06 -17.83 -1.11
C LYS A 51 5.35 -18.31 -2.37
N LYS A 52 4.94 -19.58 -2.38
CA LYS A 52 4.24 -20.16 -3.52
C LYS A 52 2.86 -19.51 -3.72
N VAL A 53 2.10 -19.31 -2.65
CA VAL A 53 0.80 -18.65 -2.72
C VAL A 53 0.95 -17.22 -3.26
N PHE A 54 1.89 -16.43 -2.75
CA PHE A 54 2.14 -15.08 -3.23
C PHE A 54 2.62 -15.03 -4.69
N GLU A 55 3.43 -16.01 -5.11
CA GLU A 55 3.85 -16.13 -6.51
C GLU A 55 2.66 -16.40 -7.43
N GLU A 56 1.81 -17.36 -7.07
CA GLU A 56 0.61 -17.73 -7.83
C GLU A 56 -0.42 -16.59 -7.88
N GLN A 57 -0.54 -15.82 -6.79
CA GLN A 57 -1.48 -14.70 -6.70
C GLN A 57 -0.92 -13.38 -7.26
N GLY A 58 0.39 -13.30 -7.51
CA GLY A 58 1.07 -12.11 -8.02
C GLY A 58 1.08 -10.92 -7.05
N SER A 59 0.76 -11.15 -5.77
CA SER A 59 0.70 -10.12 -4.73
C SER A 59 1.18 -10.68 -3.40
N ILE A 60 1.91 -9.85 -2.63
CA ILE A 60 2.33 -10.17 -1.27
C ILE A 60 1.31 -9.71 -0.22
N GLU A 61 0.34 -8.88 -0.56
CA GLU A 61 -0.82 -8.54 0.26
C GLU A 61 -2.04 -9.36 -0.17
N TYR A 62 -2.07 -10.65 0.20
CA TYR A 62 -3.12 -11.56 -0.22
C TYR A 62 -4.01 -11.97 0.99
N PRO A 63 -5.30 -11.59 0.99
CA PRO A 63 -6.16 -11.73 2.17
C PRO A 63 -6.56 -13.18 2.50
N PHE A 64 -6.41 -14.12 1.57
CA PHE A 64 -6.78 -15.53 1.74
C PHE A 64 -5.57 -16.44 2.00
N LEU A 65 -4.43 -15.87 2.38
CA LEU A 65 -3.16 -16.59 2.54
C LEU A 65 -3.31 -17.85 3.37
N ILE A 66 -3.81 -17.75 4.60
CA ILE A 66 -3.90 -18.89 5.54
C ILE A 66 -4.76 -20.03 4.99
N GLN A 67 -5.82 -19.70 4.26
CA GLN A 67 -6.74 -20.66 3.68
C GLN A 67 -6.11 -21.48 2.54
N GLU A 68 -5.08 -20.95 1.90
CA GLU A 68 -4.40 -21.57 0.76
C GLU A 68 -3.06 -22.23 1.14
N LEU A 69 -2.65 -22.19 2.42
CA LEU A 69 -1.47 -22.94 2.88
C LEU A 69 -1.78 -24.45 2.93
N PRO A 70 -1.07 -25.28 2.16
CA PRO A 70 -1.33 -26.73 2.10
C PRO A 70 -1.28 -27.43 3.45
N SER A 71 -0.34 -27.05 4.32
CA SER A 71 -0.22 -27.62 5.66
C SER A 71 -1.41 -27.31 6.55
N ILE A 72 -1.97 -26.11 6.43
CA ILE A 72 -3.16 -25.70 7.19
C ILE A 72 -4.39 -26.43 6.66
N ALA A 73 -4.57 -26.50 5.34
CA ALA A 73 -5.65 -27.27 4.73
C ALA A 73 -5.61 -28.75 5.14
N ALA A 74 -4.41 -29.35 5.19
CA ALA A 74 -4.22 -30.74 5.64
C ALA A 74 -4.55 -30.92 7.13
N HIS A 75 -4.20 -29.98 7.99
CA HIS A 75 -4.52 -30.01 9.42
C HIS A 75 -6.04 -30.12 9.65
N TYR A 76 -6.82 -29.37 8.88
CA TYR A 76 -8.28 -29.36 8.98
C TYR A 76 -8.99 -30.42 8.13
N GLN A 77 -8.25 -31.21 7.35
CA GLN A 77 -8.79 -32.31 6.51
C GLN A 77 -9.96 -31.90 5.62
N GLY A 78 -9.95 -30.64 5.13
CA GLY A 78 -11.00 -30.07 4.28
C GLY A 78 -12.21 -29.49 5.03
N ASP A 79 -12.20 -29.48 6.37
CA ASP A 79 -13.20 -28.79 7.17
C ASP A 79 -12.94 -27.27 7.16
N ILE A 80 -13.53 -26.61 6.16
CA ILE A 80 -13.32 -25.18 5.90
C ILE A 80 -13.90 -24.34 7.04
N ASP A 81 -15.05 -24.69 7.59
CA ASP A 81 -15.69 -23.90 8.64
C ASP A 81 -14.85 -23.91 9.93
N ARG A 82 -14.29 -25.06 10.27
CA ARG A 82 -13.32 -25.13 11.38
C ARG A 82 -12.05 -24.36 11.10
N MET A 83 -11.47 -24.49 9.91
CA MET A 83 -10.29 -23.73 9.53
C MET A 83 -10.52 -22.21 9.62
N LEU A 84 -11.66 -21.72 9.13
CA LEU A 84 -12.02 -20.30 9.19
C LEU A 84 -12.16 -19.81 10.62
N SER A 85 -12.86 -20.55 11.48
CA SER A 85 -13.13 -20.15 12.86
C SER A 85 -11.94 -20.35 13.81
N GLU A 86 -11.17 -21.42 13.65
CA GLU A 86 -10.10 -21.79 14.58
C GLU A 86 -8.74 -21.19 14.20
N ALA A 87 -8.40 -21.02 12.92
CA ALA A 87 -7.09 -20.50 12.47
C ALA A 87 -7.17 -19.15 11.74
N VAL A 88 -8.04 -19.02 10.74
CA VAL A 88 -8.06 -17.83 9.89
C VAL A 88 -8.50 -16.60 10.67
N GLU A 89 -9.61 -16.65 11.37
CA GLU A 89 -10.12 -15.51 12.13
C GLU A 89 -9.21 -15.12 13.31
N PRO A 90 -8.70 -16.03 14.15
CA PRO A 90 -7.73 -15.68 15.18
C PRO A 90 -6.43 -15.13 14.60
N GLY A 91 -5.90 -15.69 13.50
CA GLY A 91 -4.72 -15.19 12.82
C GLY A 91 -4.94 -13.78 12.26
N ARG A 92 -6.10 -13.53 11.62
CA ARG A 92 -6.49 -12.21 11.12
C ARG A 92 -6.59 -11.17 12.24
N LEU A 93 -7.12 -11.55 13.42
CA LEU A 93 -7.17 -10.67 14.58
C LEU A 93 -5.78 -10.35 15.12
N ALA A 94 -4.89 -11.34 15.20
CA ALA A 94 -3.50 -11.14 15.61
C ALA A 94 -2.76 -10.19 14.64
N PHE A 95 -2.91 -10.38 13.33
CA PHE A 95 -2.41 -9.46 12.32
C PHE A 95 -2.95 -8.04 12.55
N LYS A 96 -4.25 -7.88 12.74
CA LYS A 96 -4.89 -6.59 12.96
C LYS A 96 -4.40 -5.89 14.22
N ASP A 97 -4.23 -6.61 15.32
CA ASP A 97 -3.73 -6.06 16.57
C ASP A 97 -2.28 -5.59 16.43
N MET A 98 -1.44 -6.37 15.72
CA MET A 98 -0.07 -5.97 15.40
C MET A 98 -0.05 -4.76 14.48
N ALA A 99 -0.92 -4.73 13.48
CA ALA A 99 -1.10 -3.60 12.58
C ALA A 99 -1.44 -2.30 13.35
N GLN A 100 -2.29 -2.38 14.35
CA GLN A 100 -2.63 -1.22 15.19
C GLN A 100 -1.46 -0.70 16.04
N LYS A 101 -0.53 -1.57 16.40
CA LYS A 101 0.64 -1.23 17.23
C LYS A 101 1.80 -0.67 16.40
N HIS A 102 2.04 -1.23 15.22
CA HIS A 102 3.23 -0.98 14.41
C HIS A 102 3.03 -0.02 13.25
N LEU A 103 1.79 0.30 12.88
CA LEU A 103 1.54 1.30 11.83
C LEU A 103 1.81 2.70 12.39
N THR A 104 2.98 3.24 12.04
CA THR A 104 3.45 4.58 12.45
C THR A 104 3.97 5.33 11.24
N ALA A 105 3.63 6.63 11.14
CA ALA A 105 4.14 7.47 10.08
C ALA A 105 5.66 7.68 10.23
N TYR A 106 6.34 7.97 9.12
CA TYR A 106 7.72 8.46 9.19
C TYR A 106 7.79 9.77 9.98
N ASP A 107 8.96 10.03 10.54
CA ASP A 107 9.21 11.26 11.28
C ASP A 107 8.92 12.50 10.42
N GLY A 108 8.26 13.47 11.02
CA GLY A 108 7.92 14.73 10.37
C GLY A 108 6.72 14.71 9.42
N VAL A 109 6.08 13.56 9.17
CA VAL A 109 4.94 13.47 8.23
C VAL A 109 3.78 14.35 8.67
N LEU A 110 3.36 14.25 9.93
CA LEU A 110 2.22 15.01 10.44
C LEU A 110 2.48 16.52 10.40
N GLU A 111 3.64 16.94 10.85
CA GLU A 111 4.08 18.34 10.87
C GLU A 111 4.19 18.91 9.44
N THR A 112 4.67 18.10 8.50
CA THR A 112 4.78 18.49 7.09
C THR A 112 3.41 18.71 6.46
N PHE A 113 2.47 17.79 6.65
CA PHE A 113 1.09 17.99 6.15
C PHE A 113 0.44 19.22 6.75
N LYS A 114 0.62 19.43 8.06
CA LYS A 114 0.12 20.63 8.73
C LYS A 114 0.75 21.89 8.13
N THR A 115 2.07 21.92 7.95
CA THR A 115 2.79 23.04 7.35
C THR A 115 2.29 23.34 5.93
N ILE A 116 2.06 22.30 5.11
CA ILE A 116 1.54 22.45 3.75
C ILE A 116 0.15 23.12 3.78
N LYS A 117 -0.77 22.64 4.62
CA LYS A 117 -2.13 23.19 4.71
C LYS A 117 -2.17 24.58 5.36
N ASP A 118 -1.31 24.87 6.33
CA ASP A 118 -1.19 26.19 6.93
C ASP A 118 -0.64 27.22 5.90
N ARG A 119 0.34 26.82 5.12
CA ARG A 119 0.97 27.70 4.10
C ARG A 119 0.12 27.86 2.82
N TRP A 120 -0.54 26.78 2.42
CA TRP A 120 -1.37 26.72 1.21
C TRP A 120 -2.71 26.04 1.53
N PRO A 121 -3.66 26.72 2.14
CA PRO A 121 -4.92 26.11 2.64
C PRO A 121 -5.75 25.38 1.56
N HIS A 122 -5.64 25.80 0.31
CA HIS A 122 -6.39 25.22 -0.83
C HIS A 122 -5.53 24.34 -1.74
N PHE A 123 -4.31 24.03 -1.31
CA PHE A 123 -3.43 23.17 -2.09
C PHE A 123 -3.91 21.72 -2.05
N PRO A 124 -4.27 21.12 -3.19
CA PRO A 124 -4.83 19.77 -3.21
C PRO A 124 -3.73 18.73 -3.00
N ILE A 125 -4.00 17.79 -2.12
CA ILE A 125 -3.15 16.64 -1.82
C ILE A 125 -3.93 15.39 -2.16
N ILE A 126 -3.41 14.59 -3.08
CA ILE A 126 -4.05 13.38 -3.61
C ILE A 126 -3.21 12.16 -3.26
N ALA A 127 -3.84 11.12 -2.74
CA ALA A 127 -3.22 9.82 -2.61
C ALA A 127 -3.48 8.98 -3.87
N LEU A 128 -2.44 8.36 -4.42
CA LEU A 128 -2.52 7.38 -5.49
C LEU A 128 -1.69 6.15 -5.10
N THR A 129 -2.34 5.03 -4.84
CA THR A 129 -1.70 3.83 -4.30
C THR A 129 -2.14 2.56 -5.03
N ASP A 130 -1.26 1.56 -5.07
CA ASP A 130 -1.60 0.19 -5.52
C ASP A 130 -2.32 -0.62 -4.43
N ALA A 131 -2.39 -0.10 -3.20
CA ALA A 131 -3.16 -0.75 -2.13
C ALA A 131 -4.68 -0.70 -2.42
N PRO A 132 -5.46 -1.70 -1.95
CA PRO A 132 -6.91 -1.60 -1.95
C PRO A 132 -7.39 -0.34 -1.22
N ARG A 133 -8.36 0.37 -1.80
CA ARG A 133 -8.83 1.67 -1.29
C ARG A 133 -9.21 1.65 0.19
N TYR A 134 -9.88 0.59 0.66
CA TYR A 134 -10.27 0.47 2.07
C TYR A 134 -9.05 0.37 2.98
N VAL A 135 -8.07 -0.45 2.60
CA VAL A 135 -6.82 -0.63 3.35
C VAL A 135 -6.05 0.69 3.41
N ALA A 136 -5.94 1.41 2.28
CA ALA A 136 -5.31 2.72 2.22
C ALA A 136 -6.02 3.75 3.13
N MET A 137 -7.35 3.83 3.07
CA MET A 137 -8.12 4.71 3.95
C MET A 137 -7.94 4.36 5.43
N TRP A 138 -7.94 3.06 5.76
CA TRP A 138 -7.72 2.60 7.13
C TRP A 138 -6.32 2.98 7.63
N LYS A 139 -5.29 2.76 6.82
CA LYS A 139 -3.90 3.15 7.13
C LYS A 139 -3.80 4.66 7.40
N LEU A 140 -4.25 5.48 6.46
CA LEU A 140 -4.19 6.94 6.59
C LEU A 140 -5.02 7.48 7.77
N ASN A 141 -6.18 6.89 8.03
CA ASN A 141 -7.01 7.25 9.19
C ASN A 141 -6.32 6.88 10.51
N LYS A 142 -5.73 5.68 10.59
CA LYS A 142 -4.97 5.23 11.76
C LYS A 142 -3.75 6.12 12.04
N LEU A 143 -3.07 6.56 10.99
CA LEU A 143 -1.94 7.51 11.07
C LEU A 143 -2.38 8.95 11.42
N GLY A 144 -3.69 9.22 11.44
CA GLY A 144 -4.22 10.55 11.73
C GLY A 144 -4.04 11.57 10.61
N ILE A 145 -3.74 11.12 9.39
CA ILE A 145 -3.42 11.99 8.24
C ILE A 145 -4.46 11.95 7.11
N LEU A 146 -5.48 11.10 7.19
CA LEU A 146 -6.50 10.96 6.15
C LEU A 146 -7.19 12.30 5.80
N HIS A 147 -7.42 13.13 6.80
CA HIS A 147 -8.11 14.42 6.63
C HIS A 147 -7.31 15.48 5.88
N TYR A 148 -6.01 15.29 5.65
CA TYR A 148 -5.20 16.18 4.82
C TYR A 148 -5.37 15.94 3.33
N PHE A 149 -5.88 14.77 2.94
CA PHE A 149 -6.07 14.42 1.55
C PHE A 149 -7.41 14.95 1.01
N ASP A 150 -7.39 15.47 -0.21
CA ASP A 150 -8.58 15.92 -0.94
C ASP A 150 -9.18 14.81 -1.80
N ALA A 151 -8.38 13.81 -2.19
CA ALA A 151 -8.84 12.60 -2.85
C ALA A 151 -7.91 11.41 -2.59
N LEU A 152 -8.47 10.20 -2.71
CA LEU A 152 -7.75 8.93 -2.63
C LEU A 152 -8.15 8.04 -3.82
N TYR A 153 -7.14 7.62 -4.56
CA TYR A 153 -7.23 6.65 -5.65
C TYR A 153 -6.52 5.39 -5.22
N GLY A 154 -7.26 4.30 -5.11
CA GLY A 154 -6.74 2.98 -4.74
C GLY A 154 -7.35 1.89 -5.58
N LEU A 155 -6.74 0.71 -5.62
CA LEU A 155 -7.26 -0.43 -6.34
C LEU A 155 -8.55 -0.96 -5.71
N SER A 156 -9.23 -1.87 -6.40
CA SER A 156 -10.43 -2.52 -5.89
C SER A 156 -10.16 -3.24 -4.57
N ASP A 157 -11.13 -3.20 -3.68
CA ASP A 157 -11.08 -3.93 -2.40
C ASP A 157 -11.12 -5.45 -2.64
N PRO A 158 -10.95 -6.27 -1.59
CA PRO A 158 -10.56 -7.68 -1.71
C PRO A 158 -11.18 -8.40 -2.88
N ARG A 159 -10.34 -9.07 -3.64
CA ARG A 159 -10.73 -9.90 -4.78
C ARG A 159 -11.70 -10.96 -4.30
N ILE A 160 -12.99 -10.73 -4.51
CA ILE A 160 -14.02 -11.72 -4.21
C ILE A 160 -13.96 -12.75 -5.33
N PRO A 161 -13.69 -14.03 -5.02
CA PRO A 161 -13.68 -15.06 -6.05
C PRO A 161 -15.03 -15.11 -6.76
N THR A 162 -15.01 -15.08 -8.06
CA THR A 162 -16.24 -15.13 -8.88
C THR A 162 -16.63 -16.55 -9.26
N ASP A 163 -15.65 -17.46 -9.28
CA ASP A 163 -15.91 -18.87 -9.62
C ASP A 163 -16.32 -19.71 -8.40
N PRO A 164 -17.17 -20.77 -8.58
CA PRO A 164 -17.70 -21.56 -7.48
C PRO A 164 -16.65 -22.36 -6.70
N GLU A 165 -15.57 -22.81 -7.33
CA GLU A 165 -14.54 -23.60 -6.66
C GLU A 165 -13.69 -22.72 -5.74
N SER A 166 -13.26 -21.56 -6.22
CA SER A 166 -12.56 -20.59 -5.41
C SER A 166 -13.40 -20.08 -4.23
N LYS A 167 -14.71 -19.96 -4.38
CA LYS A 167 -15.61 -19.55 -3.29
C LYS A 167 -15.67 -20.52 -2.12
N LYS A 168 -15.33 -21.78 -2.31
CA LYS A 168 -15.30 -22.77 -1.23
C LYS A 168 -14.18 -22.51 -0.24
N VAL A 169 -13.04 -22.03 -0.72
CA VAL A 169 -11.83 -21.79 0.07
C VAL A 169 -11.67 -20.30 0.42
N LYS A 170 -11.95 -19.43 -0.54
CA LYS A 170 -11.77 -17.97 -0.40
C LYS A 170 -13.03 -17.31 0.19
N VAL A 171 -13.39 -17.71 1.39
CA VAL A 171 -14.50 -17.08 2.12
C VAL A 171 -13.96 -15.89 2.91
N ALA A 172 -14.35 -14.70 2.49
CA ALA A 172 -14.05 -13.51 3.29
C ALA A 172 -15.05 -13.45 4.47
N PRO A 173 -14.59 -13.20 5.70
CA PRO A 173 -15.48 -12.97 6.83
C PRO A 173 -16.50 -11.88 6.49
N GLU A 174 -17.77 -12.09 6.85
CA GLU A 174 -18.87 -11.13 6.57
C GLU A 174 -18.55 -9.71 7.10
N ILE A 175 -17.77 -9.64 8.17
CA ILE A 175 -17.32 -8.38 8.76
C ILE A 175 -16.49 -7.53 7.77
N LEU A 176 -15.75 -8.13 6.83
CA LEU A 176 -15.00 -7.39 5.82
C LEU A 176 -15.93 -6.61 4.90
N TYR A 177 -17.08 -7.17 4.54
CA TYR A 177 -18.06 -6.48 3.68
C TYR A 177 -18.68 -5.27 4.38
N LYS A 178 -18.90 -5.33 5.69
CA LYS A 178 -19.43 -4.21 6.48
C LYS A 178 -18.45 -3.05 6.58
N HIS A 179 -17.15 -3.34 6.55
CA HIS A 179 -16.10 -2.32 6.63
C HIS A 179 -15.72 -1.69 5.28
N LEU A 180 -16.16 -2.25 4.16
CA LEU A 180 -15.87 -1.73 2.81
C LEU A 180 -16.66 -0.46 2.45
N GLN A 181 -17.54 0.01 3.31
CA GLN A 181 -18.31 1.22 3.06
C GLN A 181 -17.48 2.46 3.39
N GLN A 182 -17.46 3.42 2.47
CA GLN A 182 -16.76 4.71 2.63
C GLN A 182 -17.21 5.46 3.91
N SER A 183 -18.47 5.25 4.32
CA SER A 183 -19.04 5.81 5.56
C SER A 183 -18.35 5.32 6.85
N ALA A 184 -17.50 4.28 6.78
CA ALA A 184 -16.71 3.84 7.94
C ALA A 184 -15.65 4.87 8.37
N PHE A 185 -15.33 5.85 7.51
CA PHE A 185 -14.34 6.90 7.78
C PHE A 185 -14.99 8.28 7.61
N ASP A 186 -14.70 9.21 8.51
CA ASP A 186 -15.10 10.62 8.34
C ASP A 186 -14.18 11.33 7.34
N PHE A 187 -14.21 10.85 6.11
CA PHE A 187 -13.43 11.39 5.00
C PHE A 187 -14.32 12.22 4.07
N LYS A 188 -13.98 13.50 3.90
CA LYS A 188 -14.73 14.46 3.07
C LYS A 188 -14.21 14.53 1.64
N GLY A 189 -13.04 13.94 1.38
CA GLY A 189 -12.44 13.91 0.05
C GLY A 189 -13.12 12.92 -0.89
N ILE A 190 -12.67 12.92 -2.13
CA ILE A 190 -13.13 11.99 -3.17
C ILE A 190 -12.43 10.65 -2.99
N VAL A 191 -13.18 9.55 -3.02
CA VAL A 191 -12.61 8.20 -3.08
C VAL A 191 -12.92 7.58 -4.43
N ARG A 192 -11.89 7.17 -5.16
CA ARG A 192 -12.03 6.52 -6.46
C ARG A 192 -11.37 5.14 -6.44
N THR A 193 -12.14 4.14 -6.80
CA THR A 193 -11.64 2.79 -7.03
C THR A 193 -11.10 2.69 -8.45
N LEU A 194 -9.84 2.28 -8.57
CA LEU A 194 -9.18 2.01 -9.85
C LEU A 194 -9.28 0.52 -10.18
N PRO A 195 -9.42 0.14 -11.46
CA PRO A 195 -9.26 -1.23 -11.92
C PRO A 195 -7.85 -1.77 -11.63
N GLU A 196 -7.71 -3.10 -11.51
CA GLU A 196 -6.42 -3.74 -11.20
C GLU A 196 -5.35 -3.47 -12.26
N ASP A 197 -5.72 -3.32 -13.54
CA ASP A 197 -4.82 -3.01 -14.65
C ASP A 197 -4.32 -1.54 -14.64
N TYR A 198 -4.70 -0.76 -13.61
CA TYR A 198 -4.19 0.60 -13.34
C TYR A 198 -3.00 0.61 -12.37
N GLU A 199 -2.55 -0.56 -11.90
CA GLU A 199 -1.38 -0.70 -11.02
C GLU A 199 -0.14 -0.03 -11.63
N LYS A 200 0.65 0.62 -10.79
CA LYS A 200 1.94 1.22 -11.15
C LYS A 200 2.97 0.14 -11.56
N PRO A 201 3.82 0.36 -12.56
CA PRO A 201 4.15 1.60 -13.24
C PRO A 201 3.23 1.97 -14.43
N GLY A 202 2.06 1.34 -14.55
CA GLY A 202 1.08 1.73 -15.57
C GLY A 202 0.65 3.19 -15.42
N THR A 203 0.57 3.93 -16.53
CA THR A 203 0.28 5.39 -16.49
C THR A 203 -1.19 5.72 -16.25
N ARG A 204 -2.09 4.73 -16.34
CA ARG A 204 -3.55 4.96 -16.30
C ARG A 204 -4.03 5.58 -14.98
N GLY A 205 -3.49 5.12 -13.84
CA GLY A 205 -3.85 5.64 -12.53
C GLY A 205 -3.56 7.13 -12.41
N LEU A 206 -2.32 7.54 -12.69
CA LEU A 206 -1.92 8.95 -12.61
C LEU A 206 -2.62 9.80 -13.68
N LYS A 207 -2.82 9.29 -14.89
CA LYS A 207 -3.63 10.00 -15.92
C LYS A 207 -5.05 10.27 -15.43
N THR A 208 -5.68 9.31 -14.76
CA THR A 208 -7.02 9.50 -14.20
C THR A 208 -7.03 10.61 -13.14
N VAL A 209 -6.02 10.65 -12.26
CA VAL A 209 -5.84 11.75 -11.30
C VAL A 209 -5.74 13.10 -12.03
N LEU A 210 -4.88 13.17 -13.06
CA LEU A 210 -4.67 14.42 -13.82
C LEU A 210 -5.95 14.90 -14.51
N MET A 211 -6.71 13.99 -15.12
CA MET A 211 -8.00 14.29 -15.75
C MET A 211 -9.04 14.80 -14.75
N ASP A 212 -9.21 14.08 -13.63
CA ASP A 212 -10.21 14.42 -12.62
C ASP A 212 -9.96 15.76 -11.93
N HIS A 213 -8.72 16.25 -11.99
CA HIS A 213 -8.30 17.51 -11.36
C HIS A 213 -7.95 18.63 -12.37
N ASP A 214 -8.34 18.47 -13.65
CA ASP A 214 -8.11 19.45 -14.71
C ASP A 214 -6.62 19.80 -14.92
N MET A 215 -5.72 18.83 -14.72
CA MET A 215 -4.27 19.02 -14.84
C MET A 215 -3.68 18.51 -16.16
N GLU A 216 -4.51 18.07 -17.11
CA GLU A 216 -4.06 17.68 -18.44
C GLU A 216 -3.41 18.87 -19.18
N GLY A 217 -2.20 18.67 -19.70
CA GLY A 217 -1.40 19.72 -20.32
C GLY A 217 -0.71 20.70 -19.35
N HIS A 218 -0.82 20.46 -18.03
CA HIS A 218 -0.19 21.28 -16.98
C HIS A 218 0.70 20.44 -16.07
N PHE A 219 1.46 19.53 -16.65
CA PHE A 219 2.21 18.50 -15.94
C PHE A 219 3.35 19.07 -15.09
N ASP A 220 3.91 20.22 -15.49
CA ASP A 220 4.93 20.98 -14.74
C ASP A 220 4.40 21.61 -13.44
N HIS A 221 3.09 21.65 -13.24
CA HIS A 221 2.42 22.08 -12.01
C HIS A 221 1.99 20.92 -11.11
N VAL A 222 2.40 19.70 -11.41
CA VAL A 222 2.11 18.50 -10.64
C VAL A 222 3.40 17.94 -10.06
N LEU A 223 3.43 17.73 -8.75
CA LEU A 223 4.49 16.99 -8.07
C LEU A 223 4.00 15.61 -7.70
N TRP A 224 4.64 14.59 -8.25
CA TRP A 224 4.42 13.19 -7.93
C TRP A 224 5.54 12.69 -7.00
N VAL A 225 5.18 12.12 -5.85
CA VAL A 225 6.12 11.65 -4.81
C VAL A 225 5.91 10.17 -4.54
N GLY A 226 6.96 9.39 -4.54
CA GLY A 226 6.95 7.97 -4.16
C GLY A 226 8.34 7.43 -3.90
N ASP A 227 8.42 6.24 -3.31
CA ASP A 227 9.68 5.60 -2.91
C ASP A 227 10.34 4.79 -4.03
N ASN A 228 9.58 4.34 -5.01
CA ASN A 228 10.05 3.41 -6.03
C ASN A 228 10.46 4.14 -7.33
N LEU A 229 11.77 4.09 -7.65
CA LEU A 229 12.30 4.75 -8.85
C LEU A 229 11.59 4.31 -10.14
N ARG A 230 11.27 3.03 -10.29
CA ARG A 230 10.61 2.52 -11.50
C ARG A 230 9.10 2.80 -11.48
N LYS A 231 8.43 2.46 -10.37
CA LYS A 231 6.98 2.59 -10.26
C LYS A 231 6.50 4.03 -10.16
N ASP A 232 7.26 4.88 -9.46
CA ASP A 232 6.83 6.24 -9.17
C ASP A 232 7.61 7.25 -10.02
N VAL A 233 8.93 7.32 -9.86
CA VAL A 233 9.73 8.30 -10.62
C VAL A 233 9.62 8.04 -12.12
N GLY A 234 9.77 6.79 -12.57
CA GLY A 234 9.65 6.42 -13.97
C GLY A 234 8.27 6.71 -14.55
N LEU A 235 7.22 6.42 -13.79
CA LEU A 235 5.84 6.75 -14.15
C LEU A 235 5.65 8.25 -14.33
N GLY A 236 6.04 9.05 -13.32
CA GLY A 236 5.91 10.51 -13.37
C GLY A 236 6.67 11.11 -14.52
N ARG A 237 7.94 10.71 -14.71
CA ARG A 237 8.79 11.15 -15.83
C ARG A 237 8.18 10.83 -17.20
N SER A 238 7.57 9.64 -17.36
CA SER A 238 6.93 9.25 -18.62
C SER A 238 5.74 10.12 -19.01
N LEU A 239 5.11 10.77 -18.04
CA LEU A 239 4.00 11.72 -18.25
C LEU A 239 4.44 13.17 -18.23
N GLY A 240 5.70 13.48 -17.92
CA GLY A 240 6.22 14.84 -17.86
C GLY A 240 5.85 15.61 -16.59
N VAL A 241 5.34 14.93 -15.54
CA VAL A 241 5.11 15.57 -14.23
C VAL A 241 6.42 15.69 -13.45
N ARG A 242 6.49 16.65 -12.53
CA ARG A 242 7.61 16.78 -11.60
C ARG A 242 7.64 15.61 -10.64
N THR A 243 8.83 15.11 -10.34
CA THR A 243 9.02 13.90 -9.51
C THR A 243 9.91 14.14 -8.31
N ALA A 244 9.50 13.66 -7.16
CA ALA A 244 10.32 13.59 -5.96
C ALA A 244 10.46 12.12 -5.51
N TRP A 245 11.70 11.69 -5.35
CA TRP A 245 11.98 10.35 -4.86
C TRP A 245 12.12 10.33 -3.34
N ALA A 246 11.20 9.66 -2.66
CA ALA A 246 11.22 9.43 -1.22
C ALA A 246 12.29 8.38 -0.87
N ARG A 247 13.58 8.74 -0.99
CA ARG A 247 14.72 7.83 -0.77
C ARG A 247 14.74 7.25 0.63
N TYR A 248 14.28 7.99 1.64
CA TYR A 248 14.14 7.50 3.01
C TYR A 248 13.27 6.25 3.10
N GLY A 249 12.24 6.13 2.24
CA GLY A 249 11.35 4.96 2.17
C GLY A 249 12.01 3.69 1.65
N THR A 250 13.22 3.78 1.11
CA THR A 250 14.00 2.62 0.65
C THR A 250 15.02 2.13 1.69
N GLN A 251 15.15 2.82 2.82
CA GLN A 251 16.08 2.47 3.89
C GLN A 251 15.45 1.42 4.81
N ILE A 252 15.65 0.15 4.45
CA ILE A 252 15.10 -0.99 5.17
C ILE A 252 16.23 -1.69 5.91
N GLU A 253 16.05 -1.93 7.21
CA GLU A 253 17.02 -2.68 8.01
C GLU A 253 17.22 -4.10 7.42
N PRO A 254 18.48 -4.59 7.34
CA PRO A 254 18.81 -5.86 6.72
C PRO A 254 17.97 -7.04 7.27
N GLU A 255 17.76 -7.07 8.59
CA GLU A 255 17.01 -8.12 9.26
C GLU A 255 15.53 -8.13 8.85
N ILE A 256 14.94 -6.96 8.64
CA ILE A 256 13.56 -6.80 8.17
C ILE A 256 13.44 -7.23 6.71
N LYS A 257 14.42 -6.85 5.88
CA LYS A 257 14.49 -7.29 4.49
C LYS A 257 14.59 -8.81 4.39
N ASP A 258 15.49 -9.42 5.16
CA ASP A 258 15.67 -10.88 5.21
C ASP A 258 14.40 -11.59 5.68
N ALA A 259 13.72 -11.03 6.68
CA ALA A 259 12.43 -11.56 7.14
C ALA A 259 11.36 -11.48 6.05
N LEU A 260 11.25 -10.36 5.32
CA LEU A 260 10.31 -10.26 4.20
C LEU A 260 10.61 -11.30 3.12
N LEU A 261 11.88 -11.53 2.79
CA LEU A 261 12.31 -12.54 1.82
C LEU A 261 12.06 -13.99 2.28
N GLN A 262 11.90 -14.22 3.58
CA GLN A 262 11.47 -15.54 4.10
C GLN A 262 10.01 -15.83 3.77
N PHE A 263 9.14 -14.81 3.77
CA PHE A 263 7.70 -14.95 3.54
C PHE A 263 7.30 -14.82 2.08
N SER A 264 8.06 -14.07 1.29
CA SER A 264 7.66 -13.63 -0.05
C SER A 264 8.69 -14.00 -1.11
N PRO A 265 8.25 -14.29 -2.36
CA PRO A 265 9.17 -14.46 -3.48
C PRO A 265 9.96 -13.17 -3.73
N GLU A 266 11.25 -13.29 -4.05
CA GLU A 266 12.13 -12.16 -4.32
C GLU A 266 11.56 -11.26 -5.45
N LEU A 267 11.03 -11.86 -6.51
CA LEU A 267 10.43 -11.12 -7.62
C LEU A 267 9.26 -10.23 -7.16
N ASN A 268 8.39 -10.73 -6.29
CA ASN A 268 7.26 -9.96 -5.76
C ASN A 268 7.72 -8.87 -4.80
N VAL A 269 8.77 -9.15 -4.02
CA VAL A 269 9.39 -8.14 -3.14
C VAL A 269 10.00 -7.02 -3.98
N HIS A 270 10.77 -7.34 -5.03
CA HIS A 270 11.34 -6.33 -5.94
C HIS A 270 10.27 -5.52 -6.70
N LYS A 271 9.10 -6.11 -6.96
CA LYS A 271 8.00 -5.39 -7.58
C LYS A 271 7.45 -4.27 -6.69
N ASN A 272 7.39 -4.51 -5.38
CA ASN A 272 6.72 -3.65 -4.41
C ASN A 272 7.68 -2.82 -3.54
N VAL A 273 8.92 -3.26 -3.39
CA VAL A 273 9.94 -2.64 -2.54
C VAL A 273 11.18 -2.33 -3.37
N SER A 274 11.73 -1.15 -3.19
CA SER A 274 12.97 -0.73 -3.87
C SER A 274 14.18 -1.32 -3.13
N LEU A 275 14.47 -2.61 -3.35
CA LEU A 275 15.59 -3.30 -2.68
C LEU A 275 16.97 -2.91 -3.24
N ASP A 276 17.02 -2.46 -4.50
CA ASP A 276 18.22 -1.94 -5.14
C ASP A 276 17.86 -0.65 -5.91
N PRO A 277 17.95 0.50 -5.25
CA PRO A 277 17.52 1.77 -5.83
C PRO A 277 18.42 2.31 -6.95
N LYS A 278 19.59 1.72 -7.20
CA LYS A 278 20.53 2.19 -8.21
C LYS A 278 20.93 1.09 -9.18
N SER A 279 20.14 0.95 -10.25
CA SER A 279 20.69 0.42 -11.50
C SER A 279 21.07 1.57 -12.43
N ASP A 280 22.05 1.40 -13.31
CA ASP A 280 22.51 2.41 -14.28
C ASP A 280 21.40 2.89 -15.25
N ALA A 281 20.23 2.25 -15.23
CA ALA A 281 19.04 2.57 -16.02
C ALA A 281 17.88 3.15 -15.19
N SER A 282 18.09 3.48 -13.94
CA SER A 282 17.03 4.04 -13.08
C SER A 282 16.67 5.46 -13.52
N PRO A 283 15.37 5.82 -13.61
CA PRO A 283 14.98 7.18 -13.97
C PRO A 283 15.42 8.18 -12.89
N GLU A 284 15.95 9.32 -13.33
CA GLU A 284 16.38 10.38 -12.43
C GLU A 284 15.19 11.22 -11.95
N PRO A 285 15.00 11.41 -10.63
CA PRO A 285 13.98 12.31 -10.08
C PRO A 285 14.39 13.77 -10.26
N ASP A 286 13.42 14.70 -10.24
CA ASP A 286 13.73 16.14 -10.21
C ASP A 286 14.29 16.56 -8.84
N VAL A 287 13.91 15.84 -7.76
CA VAL A 287 14.49 16.03 -6.42
C VAL A 287 14.51 14.69 -5.65
N ILE A 288 15.50 14.53 -4.78
CA ILE A 288 15.60 13.43 -3.82
C ILE A 288 15.22 13.97 -2.45
N LEU A 289 14.37 13.25 -1.74
CA LEU A 289 13.98 13.53 -0.36
C LEU A 289 14.65 12.52 0.56
N ASP A 290 15.45 13.00 1.50
CA ASP A 290 16.10 12.21 2.55
C ASP A 290 15.26 12.14 3.82
N SER A 291 14.20 12.95 3.89
CA SER A 291 13.14 12.90 4.89
C SER A 291 11.83 13.44 4.30
N PHE A 292 10.70 13.06 4.88
CA PHE A 292 9.42 13.61 4.46
C PHE A 292 9.31 15.12 4.67
N SER A 293 10.03 15.66 5.66
CA SER A 293 10.06 17.10 5.98
C SER A 293 10.58 17.97 4.84
N GLU A 294 11.40 17.42 3.93
CA GLU A 294 11.92 18.14 2.78
C GLU A 294 10.87 18.41 1.69
N LEU A 295 9.70 17.79 1.80
CA LEU A 295 8.62 17.94 0.83
C LEU A 295 8.13 19.39 0.68
N VAL A 296 8.12 20.17 1.75
CA VAL A 296 7.74 21.60 1.69
C VAL A 296 8.67 22.38 0.76
N ALA A 297 9.98 22.16 0.90
CA ALA A 297 10.98 22.82 0.05
C ALA A 297 10.91 22.31 -1.41
N ALA A 298 10.60 21.03 -1.62
CA ALA A 298 10.39 20.47 -2.96
C ALA A 298 9.19 21.10 -3.67
N ILE A 299 8.08 21.33 -2.97
CA ILE A 299 6.89 22.02 -3.51
C ILE A 299 7.27 23.43 -3.94
N ASP A 300 7.94 24.21 -3.08
CA ASP A 300 8.39 25.57 -3.41
C ASP A 300 9.30 25.66 -4.64
N LYS A 301 10.17 24.63 -4.79
CA LYS A 301 11.18 24.63 -5.85
C LYS A 301 10.62 24.16 -7.20
N LEU A 302 9.68 23.22 -7.19
CA LEU A 302 9.32 22.46 -8.41
C LEU A 302 8.00 22.89 -9.03
N ILE A 303 7.05 23.37 -8.20
CA ILE A 303 5.72 23.71 -8.68
C ILE A 303 5.17 25.07 -8.15
#